data_a6004b11d8a40a289172fa6251434008
#
_entry.id   a6004b11d8a40a289172fa6251434008
#
_cell.length_a   1.000
_cell.length_b   1.000
_cell.length_c   1.000
_cell.angle_alpha   90.00
_cell.angle_beta   90.00
_cell.angle_gamma   90.00
#
_symmetry.space_group_name_H-M   'P 1'
#
loop_
_entity.id
_entity.type
_entity.pdbx_description
1 polymer ?
#
loop_
_entity_poly.entity_id
_entity_poly.type
_entity_poly.pdbx_seq_one_letter_code
_entity_poly.pdbx_strand_id
1 'polypeptide(L)'
;MAGSEGVSGSAIAAAGLRVQQGRLRVMTENLANANSTASTPGGDPYRRKIAVFEPVGADAEPTGRVVRDTSPFRSISRPGHPAADAQGILKLPNVNPATEMAGLRAAMGAYESNLKVIATLDDLNRRTVDLLKI
;
A
#
# COMPACT_ATOMS: atom_id res chain seq x y z
N MET A 1 -18.07 -10.22 -33.29
CA MET A 1 -18.49 -10.57 -32.08
C MET A 1 -17.57 -10.41 -31.01
N ALA A 2 -17.40 -9.48 -30.66
CA ALA A 2 -16.51 -9.24 -29.64
C ALA A 2 -17.06 -9.36 -28.33
N GLY A 3 -17.94 -9.75 -28.29
CA GLY A 3 -18.60 -9.55 -27.31
C GLY A 3 -18.23 -9.77 -25.96
N SER A 4 -17.87 -10.60 -25.56
CA SER A 4 -17.94 -10.95 -24.17
C SER A 4 -16.59 -11.20 -23.56
N GLU A 5 -15.66 -10.46 -24.04
CA GLU A 5 -14.39 -10.58 -23.39
C GLU A 5 -14.47 -9.93 -22.04
N GLY A 6 -15.08 -10.61 -21.12
CA GLY A 6 -14.96 -10.24 -19.72
C GLY A 6 -13.50 -10.29 -19.30
N VAL A 7 -13.13 -9.50 -18.31
CA VAL A 7 -11.80 -9.53 -17.73
C VAL A 7 -11.51 -10.93 -17.21
N SER A 8 -10.40 -11.51 -17.62
CA SER A 8 -10.03 -12.86 -17.19
C SER A 8 -9.74 -12.90 -15.69
N GLY A 9 -9.93 -14.06 -15.07
CA GLY A 9 -9.60 -14.27 -13.66
C GLY A 9 -8.15 -13.97 -13.34
N SER A 10 -7.23 -14.31 -14.25
CA SER A 10 -5.81 -14.01 -14.05
C SER A 10 -5.51 -12.52 -14.17
N ALA A 11 -6.22 -11.78 -15.04
CA ALA A 11 -6.06 -10.33 -15.12
C ALA A 11 -6.56 -9.63 -13.86
N ILE A 12 -7.67 -10.10 -13.29
CA ILE A 12 -8.19 -9.58 -12.01
C ILE A 12 -7.19 -9.85 -10.89
N ALA A 13 -6.64 -11.05 -10.81
CA ALA A 13 -5.66 -11.41 -9.79
C ALA A 13 -4.37 -10.60 -9.95
N ALA A 14 -3.92 -10.37 -11.18
CA ALA A 14 -2.73 -9.55 -11.45
C ALA A 14 -2.97 -8.08 -11.06
N ALA A 15 -4.15 -7.53 -11.33
CA ALA A 15 -4.52 -6.20 -10.88
C ALA A 15 -4.51 -6.12 -9.35
N GLY A 16 -5.03 -7.15 -8.68
CA GLY A 16 -4.99 -7.26 -7.22
C GLY A 16 -3.56 -7.26 -6.68
N LEU A 17 -2.63 -7.97 -7.33
CA LEU A 17 -1.22 -7.95 -6.95
C LEU A 17 -0.65 -6.53 -7.00
N ARG A 18 -0.92 -5.79 -8.05
CA ARG A 18 -0.43 -4.42 -8.21
C ARG A 18 -0.97 -3.49 -7.12
N VAL A 19 -2.25 -3.64 -6.76
CA VAL A 19 -2.86 -2.90 -5.67
C VAL A 19 -2.11 -3.18 -4.36
N GLN A 20 -1.90 -4.46 -4.05
CA GLN A 20 -1.20 -4.82 -2.81
C GLN A 20 0.25 -4.39 -2.80
N GLN A 21 0.95 -4.44 -3.94
CA GLN A 21 2.31 -3.89 -4.05
C GLN A 21 2.34 -2.39 -3.74
N GLY A 22 1.39 -1.64 -4.25
CA GLY A 22 1.27 -0.20 -3.97
C GLY A 22 1.03 0.07 -2.49
N ARG A 23 0.16 -0.70 -1.86
CA ARG A 23 -0.11 -0.60 -0.41
C ARG A 23 1.12 -0.94 0.41
N LEU A 24 1.82 -2.03 0.07
CA LEU A 24 3.05 -2.44 0.74
C LEU A 24 4.11 -1.36 0.68
N ARG A 25 4.30 -0.74 -0.49
CA ARG A 25 5.27 0.33 -0.67
C ARG A 25 4.98 1.51 0.23
N VAL A 26 3.74 1.97 0.26
CA VAL A 26 3.35 3.14 1.06
C VAL A 26 3.48 2.85 2.55
N MET A 27 3.02 1.69 3.01
CA MET A 27 3.13 1.31 4.43
C MET A 27 4.58 1.12 4.86
N THR A 28 5.42 0.57 3.99
CA THR A 28 6.86 0.44 4.26
C THR A 28 7.52 1.82 4.39
N GLU A 29 7.17 2.74 3.51
CA GLU A 29 7.68 4.11 3.58
C GLU A 29 7.24 4.80 4.87
N ASN A 30 5.97 4.64 5.26
CA ASN A 30 5.46 5.17 6.53
C ASN A 30 6.26 4.62 7.71
N LEU A 31 6.48 3.32 7.77
CA LEU A 31 7.25 2.68 8.83
C LEU A 31 8.70 3.17 8.87
N ALA A 32 9.34 3.26 7.72
CA ALA A 32 10.71 3.73 7.63
C ALA A 32 10.86 5.16 8.16
N ASN A 33 9.81 5.97 8.04
CA ASN A 33 9.81 7.37 8.46
C ASN A 33 9.03 7.64 9.75
N ALA A 34 8.65 6.61 10.49
CA ALA A 34 7.80 6.75 11.67
C ALA A 34 8.42 7.65 12.76
N ASN A 35 9.73 7.75 12.79
CA ASN A 35 10.46 8.56 13.78
C ASN A 35 11.33 9.64 13.15
N SER A 36 11.16 9.94 11.87
CA SER A 36 11.93 10.99 11.21
C SER A 36 11.50 12.36 11.74
N THR A 37 12.45 13.28 11.78
CA THR A 37 12.22 14.62 12.31
C THR A 37 12.45 15.66 11.22
N ALA A 38 11.91 16.86 11.43
CA ALA A 38 12.07 17.96 10.50
C ALA A 38 13.54 18.40 10.39
N SER A 39 13.86 19.06 9.28
CA SER A 39 15.20 19.60 9.06
C SER A 39 15.39 20.99 9.71
N THR A 40 14.32 21.59 10.20
CA THR A 40 14.35 22.94 10.79
C THR A 40 13.65 22.93 12.15
N PRO A 41 14.04 23.82 13.08
CA PRO A 41 13.39 23.91 14.39
C PRO A 41 11.90 24.22 14.26
N GLY A 42 11.07 23.43 14.95
CA GLY A 42 9.61 23.57 14.89
C GLY A 42 8.96 23.21 13.57
N GLY A 43 9.73 22.69 12.60
CA GLY A 43 9.21 22.30 11.31
C GLY A 43 8.34 21.05 11.36
N ASP A 44 7.62 20.79 10.27
CA ASP A 44 6.79 19.60 10.15
C ASP A 44 7.62 18.38 9.76
N PRO A 45 7.42 17.24 10.43
CA PRO A 45 8.09 15.99 10.06
C PRO A 45 7.39 15.34 8.88
N TYR A 46 7.83 14.12 8.54
CA TYR A 46 7.15 13.26 7.57
C TYR A 46 5.68 13.11 7.94
N ARG A 47 4.81 13.22 6.95
CA ARG A 47 3.37 13.00 7.12
C ARG A 47 2.98 11.65 6.53
N ARG A 48 2.21 10.89 7.27
CA ARG A 48 1.72 9.58 6.83
C ARG A 48 1.08 9.67 5.45
N LYS A 49 1.41 8.73 4.60
CA LYS A 49 0.80 8.57 3.28
C LYS A 49 -0.23 7.44 3.30
N ILE A 50 -1.27 7.60 2.51
CA ILE A 50 -2.33 6.61 2.35
C ILE A 50 -2.44 6.29 0.87
N ALA A 51 -2.36 5.01 0.54
CA ALA A 51 -2.60 4.55 -0.83
C ALA A 51 -4.09 4.39 -1.05
N VAL A 52 -4.62 5.03 -2.09
CA VAL A 52 -6.02 4.96 -2.47
C VAL A 52 -6.11 4.37 -3.86
N PHE A 53 -6.91 3.33 -4.02
CA PHE A 53 -7.14 2.70 -5.31
C PHE A 53 -8.62 2.79 -5.65
N GLU A 54 -8.92 3.37 -6.81
CA GLU A 54 -10.29 3.54 -7.27
C GLU A 54 -10.49 2.71 -8.52
N PRO A 55 -11.59 1.96 -8.61
CA PRO A 55 -11.93 1.30 -9.86
C PRO A 55 -12.30 2.33 -10.92
N VAL A 56 -11.72 2.20 -12.10
CA VAL A 56 -12.02 3.09 -13.21
C VAL A 56 -12.80 2.30 -14.25
N GLY A 57 -14.05 2.02 -13.94
CA GLY A 57 -14.90 1.18 -14.81
C GLY A 57 -14.70 -0.31 -14.57
N ALA A 58 -15.59 -1.11 -15.15
CA ALA A 58 -15.62 -2.55 -14.92
C ALA A 58 -14.42 -3.30 -15.48
N ASP A 59 -13.82 -2.76 -16.53
CA ASP A 59 -12.73 -3.41 -17.25
C ASP A 59 -11.38 -2.72 -17.12
N ALA A 60 -11.31 -1.69 -16.31
CA ALA A 60 -10.08 -0.91 -16.18
C ALA A 60 -9.30 -1.30 -14.93
N GLU A 61 -7.99 -1.21 -15.03
CA GLU A 61 -7.13 -1.38 -13.85
C GLU A 61 -7.43 -0.32 -12.81
N PRO A 62 -7.39 -0.69 -11.52
CA PRO A 62 -7.52 0.30 -10.46
C PRO A 62 -6.42 1.35 -10.56
N THR A 63 -6.81 2.61 -10.60
CA THR A 63 -5.85 3.71 -10.59
C THR A 63 -5.44 4.00 -9.15
N GLY A 64 -4.15 3.91 -8.89
CA GLY A 64 -3.60 4.22 -7.58
C GLY A 64 -3.19 5.68 -7.47
N ARG A 65 -3.47 6.28 -6.33
CA ARG A 65 -2.95 7.58 -5.96
C ARG A 65 -2.55 7.59 -4.49
N VAL A 66 -1.68 8.51 -4.15
CA VAL A 66 -1.22 8.66 -2.77
C VAL A 66 -1.77 9.97 -2.22
N VAL A 67 -2.42 9.91 -1.08
CA VAL A 67 -2.90 11.09 -0.36
C VAL A 67 -2.18 11.19 0.98
N ARG A 68 -2.11 12.40 1.53
CA ARG A 68 -1.50 12.63 2.83
C ARG A 68 -2.58 12.56 3.91
N ASP A 69 -2.26 11.89 5.00
CA ASP A 69 -3.12 11.83 6.16
C ASP A 69 -3.07 13.16 6.88
N THR A 70 -4.22 13.81 7.04
CA THR A 70 -4.32 15.13 7.66
C THR A 70 -4.43 15.10 9.18
N SER A 71 -4.39 13.92 9.79
CA SER A 71 -4.44 13.83 11.25
C SER A 71 -3.23 14.52 11.91
N PRO A 72 -3.38 14.95 13.16
CA PRO A 72 -2.32 15.69 13.84
C PRO A 72 -1.03 14.88 14.02
N PHE A 73 0.09 15.57 13.97
CA PHE A 73 1.38 14.99 14.34
C PHE A 73 1.41 14.64 15.83
N ARG A 74 2.22 13.65 16.18
CA ARG A 74 2.53 13.39 17.58
C ARG A 74 3.51 14.45 18.08
N SER A 75 3.49 14.74 19.35
CA SER A 75 4.42 15.71 19.95
C SER A 75 5.02 15.13 21.20
N ILE A 76 6.33 15.33 21.36
CA ILE A 76 7.04 14.93 22.56
C ILE A 76 7.92 16.08 23.05
N SER A 77 8.28 16.07 24.33
CA SER A 77 9.21 17.04 24.89
C SER A 77 10.64 16.55 24.66
N ARG A 78 11.40 17.30 23.88
CA ARG A 78 12.82 17.03 23.59
C ARG A 78 13.58 18.34 23.52
N PRO A 79 13.77 19.05 24.66
CA PRO A 79 14.56 20.27 24.68
C PRO A 79 15.97 19.98 24.17
N GLY A 80 16.50 20.87 23.37
CA GLY A 80 17.84 20.70 22.79
C GLY A 80 17.90 19.92 21.51
N HIS A 81 16.81 19.29 21.08
CA HIS A 81 16.76 18.61 19.79
C HIS A 81 16.79 19.64 18.64
N PRO A 82 17.56 19.43 17.57
CA PRO A 82 17.66 20.39 16.46
C PRO A 82 16.33 20.75 15.81
N ALA A 83 15.35 19.84 15.82
CA ALA A 83 14.03 20.06 15.24
C ALA A 83 12.98 20.50 16.26
N ALA A 84 13.32 20.62 17.56
CA ALA A 84 12.40 21.10 18.57
C ALA A 84 12.11 22.59 18.39
N ASP A 85 10.91 23.01 18.78
CA ASP A 85 10.54 24.42 18.76
C ASP A 85 11.14 25.18 19.97
N ALA A 86 10.80 26.47 20.10
CA ALA A 86 11.30 27.29 21.16
C ALA A 86 10.88 26.82 22.56
N GLN A 87 9.78 26.05 22.65
CA GLN A 87 9.29 25.47 23.91
C GLN A 87 9.85 24.07 24.15
N GLY A 88 10.75 23.58 23.30
CA GLY A 88 11.33 22.26 23.45
C GLY A 88 10.43 21.13 22.99
N ILE A 89 9.38 21.43 22.22
CA ILE A 89 8.45 20.42 21.69
C ILE A 89 8.89 19.97 20.32
N LEU A 90 9.02 18.65 20.18
CA LEU A 90 9.38 17.99 18.91
C LEU A 90 8.15 17.34 18.32
N LYS A 91 7.85 17.64 17.06
CA LYS A 91 6.81 16.96 16.29
C LYS A 91 7.37 15.69 15.71
N LEU A 92 6.59 14.63 15.77
CA LEU A 92 6.88 13.33 15.15
C LEU A 92 5.80 13.00 14.11
N PRO A 93 6.12 12.16 13.14
CA PRO A 93 5.14 11.77 12.13
C PRO A 93 3.86 11.19 12.71
N ASN A 94 2.75 11.42 12.03
CA ASN A 94 1.44 10.86 12.38
C ASN A 94 1.31 9.41 11.95
N VAL A 95 2.35 8.64 12.17
CA VAL A 95 2.43 7.21 11.84
C VAL A 95 2.38 6.40 13.13
N ASN A 96 1.46 5.45 13.20
CA ASN A 96 1.42 4.48 14.28
C ASN A 96 2.05 3.18 13.76
N PRO A 97 3.24 2.80 14.23
CA PRO A 97 3.92 1.61 13.73
C PRO A 97 3.10 0.33 13.84
N ALA A 98 2.33 0.17 14.92
CA ALA A 98 1.49 -1.03 15.10
C ALA A 98 0.41 -1.12 14.03
N THR A 99 -0.24 0.00 13.69
CA THR A 99 -1.26 0.07 12.65
C THR A 99 -0.66 -0.21 11.27
N GLU A 100 0.49 0.38 10.96
CA GLU A 100 1.18 0.13 9.69
C GLU A 100 1.61 -1.34 9.56
N MET A 101 2.12 -1.93 10.64
CA MET A 101 2.50 -3.35 10.64
C MET A 101 1.30 -4.27 10.41
N ALA A 102 0.17 -3.98 11.03
CA ALA A 102 -1.06 -4.74 10.80
C ALA A 102 -1.51 -4.63 9.34
N GLY A 103 -1.44 -3.43 8.78
CA GLY A 103 -1.74 -3.19 7.37
C GLY A 103 -0.78 -3.94 6.44
N LEU A 104 0.51 -3.95 6.75
CA LEU A 104 1.51 -4.70 5.99
C LEU A 104 1.20 -6.20 5.97
N ARG A 105 0.88 -6.76 7.11
CA ARG A 105 0.54 -8.19 7.20
C ARG A 105 -0.71 -8.52 6.38
N ALA A 106 -1.73 -7.67 6.46
CA ALA A 106 -2.95 -7.85 5.67
C ALA A 106 -2.66 -7.76 4.16
N ALA A 107 -1.86 -6.79 3.73
CA ALA A 107 -1.50 -6.63 2.33
C ALA A 107 -0.62 -7.78 1.83
N MET A 108 0.31 -8.28 2.65
CA MET A 108 1.11 -9.45 2.31
C MET A 108 0.24 -10.70 2.15
N GLY A 109 -0.71 -10.92 3.06
CA GLY A 109 -1.64 -12.04 2.95
C GLY A 109 -2.49 -11.97 1.68
N ALA A 110 -3.00 -10.79 1.35
CA ALA A 110 -3.76 -10.59 0.12
C ALA A 110 -2.89 -10.78 -1.13
N TYR A 111 -1.65 -10.34 -1.10
CA TYR A 111 -0.69 -10.55 -2.19
C TYR A 111 -0.45 -12.05 -2.43
N GLU A 112 -0.18 -12.80 -1.36
CA GLU A 112 0.02 -14.25 -1.44
C GLU A 112 -1.22 -14.97 -1.97
N SER A 113 -2.41 -14.56 -1.53
CA SER A 113 -3.66 -15.14 -2.01
C SER A 113 -3.84 -14.90 -3.51
N ASN A 114 -3.53 -13.71 -4.00
CA ASN A 114 -3.60 -13.40 -5.43
C ASN A 114 -2.60 -14.22 -6.24
N LEU A 115 -1.39 -14.45 -5.71
CA LEU A 115 -0.42 -15.33 -6.35
C LEU A 115 -0.93 -16.76 -6.48
N LYS A 116 -1.57 -17.28 -5.43
CA LYS A 116 -2.14 -18.62 -5.46
C LYS A 116 -3.26 -18.75 -6.49
N VAL A 117 -4.09 -17.71 -6.63
CA VAL A 117 -5.14 -17.68 -7.66
C VAL A 117 -4.52 -17.77 -9.05
N ILE A 118 -3.49 -16.99 -9.33
CA ILE A 118 -2.80 -17.02 -10.61
C ILE A 118 -2.23 -18.42 -10.89
N ALA A 119 -1.54 -19.00 -9.91
CA ALA A 119 -0.96 -20.33 -10.06
C ALA A 119 -2.03 -21.39 -10.31
N THR A 120 -3.16 -21.32 -9.63
CA THR A 120 -4.28 -22.23 -9.81
C THR A 120 -4.89 -22.10 -11.20
N LEU A 121 -5.09 -20.88 -11.68
CA LEU A 121 -5.63 -20.63 -13.01
C LEU A 121 -4.68 -21.14 -14.11
N ASP A 122 -3.38 -20.94 -13.94
CA ASP A 122 -2.37 -21.46 -14.86
C ASP A 122 -2.41 -22.99 -14.92
N ASP A 123 -2.51 -23.64 -13.78
CA ASP A 123 -2.60 -25.09 -13.69
C ASP A 123 -3.86 -25.63 -14.38
N LEU A 124 -5.00 -24.99 -14.13
CA LEU A 124 -6.25 -25.34 -14.80
C LEU A 124 -6.16 -25.18 -16.33
N ASN A 125 -5.55 -24.10 -16.78
CA ASN A 125 -5.36 -23.87 -18.21
C ASN A 125 -4.50 -24.96 -18.85
N ARG A 126 -3.41 -25.37 -18.19
CA ARG A 126 -2.55 -26.46 -18.68
C ARG A 126 -3.32 -27.77 -18.76
N ARG A 127 -4.09 -28.13 -17.76
CA ARG A 127 -4.90 -29.34 -17.74
C ARG A 127 -5.93 -29.34 -18.87
N THR A 128 -6.56 -28.19 -19.10
CA THR A 128 -7.53 -28.06 -20.20
C THR A 128 -6.87 -28.27 -21.55
N VAL A 129 -5.71 -27.66 -21.77
CA VAL A 129 -4.95 -27.86 -23.02
C VAL A 129 -4.54 -29.31 -23.19
N ASP A 130 -4.09 -29.99 -22.14
CA ASP A 130 -3.68 -31.38 -22.20
C ASP A 130 -4.86 -32.30 -22.57
N LEU A 131 -6.05 -32.00 -22.03
CA LEU A 131 -7.25 -32.75 -22.39
C LEU A 131 -7.63 -32.57 -23.87
N LEU A 132 -7.37 -31.40 -24.42
CA LEU A 132 -7.67 -31.12 -25.83
C LEU A 132 -6.69 -31.77 -26.81
N LYS A 133 -5.55 -32.24 -26.34
CA LYS A 133 -4.55 -32.90 -27.17
C LYS A 133 -4.78 -34.40 -27.37
N ILE A 134 -5.78 -34.97 -26.76
CA ILE A 134 -6.07 -36.39 -26.85
C ILE A 134 -6.77 -36.77 -28.14
#